data_ee600fd7737a09032c90d7494d573800
#
_entry.id   ee600fd7737a09032c90d7494d573800
#
_cell.length_a   1.000
_cell.length_b   1.000
_cell.length_c   1.000
_cell.angle_alpha   90.00
_cell.angle_beta   90.00
_cell.angle_gamma   90.00
#
_symmetry.space_group_name_H-M   'P 1'
#
loop_
_entity.id
_entity.type
_entity.pdbx_description
1 polymer ?
#
loop_
_entity_poly.entity_id
_entity_poly.type
_entity_poly.pdbx_seq_one_letter_code
_entity_poly.pdbx_strand_id
1 'polypeptide(L)'
;MDVKKFIENYIKASDKEDYGYDEILPQKIMDAVAGLEVNQKLSILYTMRRMMIMRGYDTDSLQDEIRNLRIQSAWLGNLYQKCYAATLWLSSQWWTLLISYAVYIMMVMIVLLPAPLECMQFFEIDYNDYSDNEISNYIMNTFALLTGNDDISPKVKPIGFGGLSVYIIGEILFYLIIGNFVYRKIEDYITQK
;
A
#
# COMPACT_ATOMS: atom_id res chain seq x y z
N MET A 1 -18.42 20.81 -23.93
CA MET A 1 -17.74 21.80 -23.07
C MET A 1 -16.34 21.27 -22.80
N ASP A 2 -15.31 22.08 -23.01
CA ASP A 2 -13.93 21.63 -22.74
C ASP A 2 -13.72 21.65 -21.24
N VAL A 3 -13.73 20.42 -20.63
CA VAL A 3 -13.65 20.21 -19.19
C VAL A 3 -12.36 20.82 -18.61
N LYS A 4 -11.25 20.73 -19.36
CA LYS A 4 -9.97 21.32 -18.94
C LYS A 4 -10.10 22.85 -18.80
N LYS A 5 -10.72 23.51 -19.78
CA LYS A 5 -10.93 24.97 -19.78
C LYS A 5 -11.90 25.38 -18.64
N PHE A 6 -12.91 24.55 -18.37
CA PHE A 6 -13.81 24.78 -17.23
C PHE A 6 -13.05 24.76 -15.90
N ILE A 7 -12.22 23.74 -15.67
CA ILE A 7 -11.43 23.60 -14.44
C ILE A 7 -10.41 24.75 -14.30
N GLU A 8 -9.72 25.12 -15.38
CA GLU A 8 -8.80 26.26 -15.38
C GLU A 8 -9.52 27.57 -15.02
N ASN A 9 -10.70 27.78 -15.55
CA ASN A 9 -11.52 28.97 -15.23
C ASN A 9 -12.04 28.94 -13.80
N TYR A 10 -12.40 27.74 -13.29
CA TYR A 10 -12.85 27.56 -11.91
C TYR A 10 -11.73 27.89 -10.90
N ILE A 11 -10.52 27.40 -11.14
CA ILE A 11 -9.35 27.71 -10.30
C ILE A 11 -9.01 29.20 -10.37
N LYS A 12 -9.07 29.83 -11.57
CA LYS A 12 -8.84 31.27 -11.73
C LYS A 12 -9.92 32.14 -11.06
N ALA A 13 -11.15 31.65 -11.01
CA ALA A 13 -12.24 32.36 -10.32
C ALA A 13 -12.05 32.29 -8.79
N SER A 14 -11.64 31.12 -8.28
CA SER A 14 -11.34 30.93 -6.85
C SER A 14 -10.17 31.81 -6.38
N ASP A 15 -9.17 32.08 -7.24
CA ASP A 15 -8.07 33.01 -6.94
C ASP A 15 -8.51 34.47 -6.78
N LYS A 16 -9.62 34.88 -7.37
CA LYS A 16 -10.10 36.26 -7.39
C LYS A 16 -11.04 36.59 -6.23
N GLU A 17 -11.71 35.58 -5.72
CA GLU A 17 -12.56 35.71 -4.55
C GLU A 17 -11.66 35.43 -3.36
N ASP A 18 -11.44 36.40 -2.49
CA ASP A 18 -10.60 36.37 -1.27
C ASP A 18 -11.13 35.34 -0.22
N TYR A 19 -11.74 34.27 -0.70
CA TYR A 19 -12.14 33.11 0.07
C TYR A 19 -10.89 32.29 0.38
N GLY A 20 -10.64 32.13 1.66
CA GLY A 20 -9.49 31.40 2.18
C GLY A 20 -9.24 30.08 1.42
N TYR A 21 -8.00 29.69 1.37
CA TYR A 21 -7.41 28.56 0.62
C TYR A 21 -8.12 27.19 0.70
N ASP A 22 -9.27 27.12 1.36
CA ASP A 22 -9.95 25.88 1.73
C ASP A 22 -11.09 25.44 0.79
N GLU A 23 -11.42 26.16 -0.28
CA GLU A 23 -12.69 25.92 -0.99
C GLU A 23 -12.62 25.61 -2.49
N ILE A 24 -11.55 25.04 -2.99
CA ILE A 24 -11.68 24.29 -4.24
C ILE A 24 -12.33 22.96 -3.89
N LEU A 25 -13.66 22.89 -3.98
CA LEU A 25 -14.43 21.69 -3.62
C LEU A 25 -14.05 20.53 -4.57
N PRO A 26 -13.34 19.49 -4.10
CA PRO A 26 -12.95 18.34 -4.93
C PRO A 26 -14.16 17.70 -5.60
N GLN A 27 -15.32 17.73 -4.94
CA GLN A 27 -16.58 17.21 -5.46
C GLN A 27 -17.02 17.85 -6.77
N LYS A 28 -16.98 19.19 -6.88
CA LYS A 28 -17.36 19.89 -8.14
C LYS A 28 -16.47 19.51 -9.31
N ILE A 29 -15.23 19.21 -9.01
CA ILE A 29 -14.25 18.79 -10.00
C ILE A 29 -14.50 17.35 -10.42
N MET A 30 -14.76 16.47 -9.47
CA MET A 30 -15.11 15.08 -9.73
C MET A 30 -16.40 14.97 -10.53
N ASP A 31 -17.40 15.78 -10.25
CA ASP A 31 -18.64 15.88 -11.02
C ASP A 31 -18.37 16.35 -12.48
N ALA A 32 -17.49 17.33 -12.65
CA ALA A 32 -17.14 17.83 -13.97
C ALA A 32 -16.41 16.78 -14.84
N VAL A 33 -15.64 15.87 -14.23
CA VAL A 33 -14.92 14.80 -14.94
C VAL A 33 -15.70 13.47 -14.96
N ALA A 34 -16.86 13.37 -14.29
CA ALA A 34 -17.59 12.12 -14.07
C ALA A 34 -17.88 11.33 -15.38
N GLY A 35 -18.21 12.03 -16.46
CA GLY A 35 -18.54 11.44 -17.76
C GLY A 35 -17.35 11.04 -18.63
N LEU A 36 -16.11 11.23 -18.18
CA LEU A 36 -14.91 10.95 -18.96
C LEU A 36 -14.39 9.53 -18.73
N GLU A 37 -13.61 9.00 -19.67
CA GLU A 37 -12.85 7.76 -19.48
C GLU A 37 -11.79 7.92 -18.38
N VAL A 38 -11.47 6.83 -17.68
CA VAL A 38 -10.56 6.83 -16.52
C VAL A 38 -9.20 7.47 -16.83
N ASN A 39 -8.63 7.17 -18.01
CA ASN A 39 -7.34 7.77 -18.43
C ASN A 39 -7.44 9.28 -18.66
N GLN A 40 -8.55 9.74 -19.20
CA GLN A 40 -8.81 11.17 -19.41
C GLN A 40 -9.01 11.88 -18.06
N LYS A 41 -9.78 11.26 -17.14
CA LYS A 41 -9.94 11.75 -15.77
C LYS A 41 -8.59 11.92 -15.10
N LEU A 42 -7.75 10.88 -15.08
CA LEU A 42 -6.43 10.91 -14.49
C LEU A 42 -5.55 12.02 -15.08
N SER A 43 -5.51 12.17 -16.40
CA SER A 43 -4.73 13.22 -17.06
C SER A 43 -5.14 14.63 -16.62
N ILE A 44 -6.46 14.87 -16.53
CA ILE A 44 -7.02 16.16 -16.10
C ILE A 44 -6.71 16.42 -14.63
N LEU A 45 -6.93 15.42 -13.75
CA LEU A 45 -6.69 15.54 -12.32
C LEU A 45 -5.21 15.78 -11.99
N TYR A 46 -4.28 15.15 -12.72
CA TYR A 46 -2.85 15.45 -12.59
C TYR A 46 -2.49 16.87 -12.97
N THR A 47 -3.03 17.34 -14.10
CA THR A 47 -2.79 18.71 -14.57
C THR A 47 -3.32 19.69 -13.53
N MET A 48 -4.47 19.41 -12.97
CA MET A 48 -5.11 20.22 -11.96
C MET A 48 -4.34 20.23 -10.65
N ARG A 49 -3.94 19.06 -10.15
CA ARG A 49 -3.09 18.95 -8.95
C ARG A 49 -1.83 19.81 -9.10
N ARG A 50 -1.16 19.73 -10.26
CA ARG A 50 0.01 20.55 -10.54
C ARG A 50 -0.30 22.06 -10.48
N MET A 51 -1.44 22.49 -11.01
CA MET A 51 -1.84 23.90 -10.96
C MET A 51 -2.16 24.35 -9.53
N MET A 52 -2.82 23.50 -8.74
CA MET A 52 -3.12 23.77 -7.33
C MET A 52 -1.85 23.91 -6.51
N ILE A 53 -0.90 22.96 -6.63
CA ILE A 53 0.40 23.04 -5.95
C ILE A 53 1.15 24.33 -6.30
N MET A 54 1.20 24.71 -7.58
CA MET A 54 1.87 25.96 -8.00
C MET A 54 1.25 27.22 -7.40
N ARG A 55 0.03 27.15 -6.88
CA ARG A 55 -0.70 28.27 -6.29
C ARG A 55 -0.83 28.16 -4.76
N GLY A 56 -0.21 27.14 -4.16
CA GLY A 56 -0.23 26.91 -2.72
C GLY A 56 -1.54 26.37 -2.15
N TYR A 57 -2.43 25.80 -3.01
CA TYR A 57 -3.64 25.14 -2.53
C TYR A 57 -3.34 23.75 -1.99
N ASP A 58 -4.10 23.32 -0.98
CA ASP A 58 -4.08 21.93 -0.51
C ASP A 58 -4.59 20.96 -1.60
N THR A 59 -3.91 19.85 -1.76
CA THR A 59 -4.19 18.83 -2.78
C THR A 59 -4.46 17.44 -2.21
N ASP A 60 -4.53 17.27 -0.91
CA ASP A 60 -4.63 15.95 -0.25
C ASP A 60 -5.88 15.19 -0.69
N SER A 61 -7.03 15.84 -0.70
CA SER A 61 -8.28 15.24 -1.15
C SER A 61 -8.27 14.85 -2.63
N LEU A 62 -7.65 15.67 -3.48
CA LEU A 62 -7.49 15.38 -4.90
C LEU A 62 -6.52 14.23 -5.14
N GLN A 63 -5.48 14.12 -4.33
CA GLN A 63 -4.52 13.03 -4.38
C GLN A 63 -5.15 11.69 -4.00
N ASP A 64 -6.03 11.67 -3.01
CA ASP A 64 -6.80 10.49 -2.64
C ASP A 64 -7.71 10.02 -3.78
N GLU A 65 -8.38 10.93 -4.46
CA GLU A 65 -9.22 10.61 -5.62
C GLU A 65 -8.41 10.08 -6.81
N ILE A 66 -7.26 10.69 -7.11
CA ILE A 66 -6.34 10.18 -8.14
C ILE A 66 -5.91 8.76 -7.81
N ARG A 67 -5.60 8.48 -6.55
CA ARG A 67 -5.20 7.15 -6.08
C ARG A 67 -6.33 6.13 -6.25
N ASN A 68 -7.55 6.47 -5.83
CA ASN A 68 -8.72 5.62 -5.96
C ASN A 68 -9.01 5.27 -7.43
N LEU A 69 -8.92 6.25 -8.32
CA LEU A 69 -9.09 6.03 -9.75
C LEU A 69 -7.99 5.15 -10.35
N ARG A 70 -6.73 5.29 -9.91
CA ARG A 70 -5.63 4.39 -10.30
C ARG A 70 -5.88 2.96 -9.87
N ILE A 71 -6.30 2.76 -8.63
CA ILE A 71 -6.64 1.43 -8.09
C ILE A 71 -7.78 0.83 -8.92
N GLN A 72 -8.85 1.59 -9.16
CA GLN A 72 -9.97 1.14 -9.98
C GLN A 72 -9.55 0.75 -11.40
N SER A 73 -8.75 1.57 -12.06
CA SER A 73 -8.29 1.28 -13.43
C SER A 73 -7.42 0.03 -13.49
N ALA A 74 -6.55 -0.17 -12.48
CA ALA A 74 -5.66 -1.32 -12.41
C ALA A 74 -6.40 -2.63 -12.07
N TRP A 75 -7.48 -2.59 -11.29
CA TRP A 75 -8.32 -3.76 -11.02
C TRP A 75 -9.03 -4.31 -12.28
N LEU A 76 -9.29 -3.48 -13.27
CA LEU A 76 -9.89 -3.88 -14.56
C LEU A 76 -8.85 -4.45 -15.54
N GLY A 77 -7.57 -4.39 -15.21
CA GLY A 77 -6.48 -4.80 -16.09
C GLY A 77 -6.03 -6.25 -15.93
N ASN A 78 -4.84 -6.54 -16.46
CA ASN A 78 -4.18 -7.84 -16.42
C ASN A 78 -3.74 -8.22 -14.99
N LEU A 79 -3.34 -9.48 -14.77
CA LEU A 79 -2.90 -9.98 -13.47
C LEU A 79 -1.82 -9.10 -12.83
N TYR A 80 -0.82 -8.66 -13.61
CA TYR A 80 0.21 -7.72 -13.16
C TYR A 80 -0.38 -6.40 -12.63
N GLN A 81 -1.35 -5.82 -13.35
CA GLN A 81 -2.01 -4.58 -12.96
C GLN A 81 -2.86 -4.78 -11.70
N LYS A 82 -3.50 -5.95 -11.53
CA LYS A 82 -4.22 -6.32 -10.30
C LYS A 82 -3.28 -6.46 -9.11
N CYS A 83 -2.12 -7.10 -9.29
CA CYS A 83 -1.09 -7.16 -8.24
C CYS A 83 -0.60 -5.75 -7.87
N TYR A 84 -0.36 -4.90 -8.86
CA TYR A 84 -0.01 -3.51 -8.64
C TYR A 84 -1.12 -2.73 -7.91
N ALA A 85 -2.38 -2.91 -8.29
CA ALA A 85 -3.52 -2.31 -7.58
C ALA A 85 -3.61 -2.78 -6.12
N ALA A 86 -3.39 -4.07 -5.87
CA ALA A 86 -3.36 -4.62 -4.52
C ALA A 86 -2.24 -4.00 -3.67
N THR A 87 -1.01 -3.89 -4.20
CA THR A 87 0.10 -3.23 -3.48
C THR A 87 -0.18 -1.75 -3.24
N LEU A 88 -0.79 -1.07 -4.20
CA LEU A 88 -1.22 0.32 -4.04
C LEU A 88 -2.28 0.47 -2.95
N TRP A 89 -3.24 -0.43 -2.89
CA TRP A 89 -4.29 -0.42 -1.87
C TRP A 89 -3.72 -0.74 -0.48
N LEU A 90 -2.90 -1.78 -0.37
CA LEU A 90 -2.26 -2.20 0.88
C LEU A 90 -1.38 -1.11 1.51
N SER A 91 -0.74 -0.27 0.69
CA SER A 91 0.11 0.85 1.15
C SER A 91 -0.61 2.20 1.19
N SER A 92 -1.93 2.26 0.94
CA SER A 92 -2.64 3.53 0.78
C SER A 92 -2.91 4.26 2.09
N GLN A 93 -3.22 3.53 3.15
CA GLN A 93 -3.60 4.08 4.45
C GLN A 93 -2.85 3.36 5.57
N TRP A 94 -2.72 4.03 6.72
CA TRP A 94 -2.12 3.43 7.92
C TRP A 94 -2.82 2.12 8.34
N TRP A 95 -4.15 2.09 8.29
CA TRP A 95 -4.93 0.91 8.64
C TRP A 95 -4.71 -0.27 7.69
N THR A 96 -4.60 -0.01 6.39
CA THR A 96 -4.32 -1.07 5.42
C THR A 96 -2.91 -1.65 5.59
N LEU A 97 -1.95 -0.83 6.01
CA LEU A 97 -0.62 -1.29 6.39
C LEU A 97 -0.68 -2.23 7.62
N LEU A 98 -1.41 -1.83 8.66
CA LEU A 98 -1.57 -2.67 9.86
C LEU A 98 -2.26 -4.00 9.53
N ILE A 99 -3.31 -3.98 8.71
CA ILE A 99 -3.98 -5.20 8.24
C ILE A 99 -3.02 -6.07 7.44
N SER A 100 -2.23 -5.49 6.53
CA SER A 100 -1.23 -6.22 5.74
C SER A 100 -0.19 -6.88 6.62
N TYR A 101 0.26 -6.17 7.65
CA TYR A 101 1.22 -6.69 8.61
C TYR A 101 0.62 -7.81 9.46
N ALA A 102 -0.63 -7.67 9.91
CA ALA A 102 -1.34 -8.74 10.63
C ALA A 102 -1.53 -10.00 9.77
N VAL A 103 -1.89 -9.82 8.48
CA VAL A 103 -1.98 -10.94 7.53
C VAL A 103 -0.63 -11.59 7.31
N TYR A 104 0.45 -10.80 7.21
CA TYR A 104 1.81 -11.31 7.09
C TYR A 104 2.22 -12.13 8.32
N ILE A 105 1.94 -11.63 9.54
CA ILE A 105 2.17 -12.37 10.79
C ILE A 105 1.40 -13.69 10.77
N MET A 106 0.12 -13.68 10.41
CA MET A 106 -0.68 -14.91 10.31
C MET A 106 -0.10 -15.90 9.29
N MET A 107 0.39 -15.44 8.15
CA MET A 107 1.07 -16.29 7.17
C MET A 107 2.35 -16.90 7.75
N VAL A 108 3.17 -16.11 8.43
CA VAL A 108 4.37 -16.62 9.13
C VAL A 108 4.00 -17.67 10.17
N MET A 109 2.94 -17.44 10.96
CA MET A 109 2.45 -18.42 11.92
C MET A 109 2.02 -19.73 11.26
N ILE A 110 1.30 -19.66 10.14
CA ILE A 110 0.88 -20.87 9.40
C ILE A 110 2.09 -21.63 8.85
N VAL A 111 3.10 -20.92 8.38
CA VAL A 111 4.34 -21.52 7.85
C VAL A 111 5.16 -22.19 8.95
N LEU A 112 5.17 -21.62 10.16
CA LEU A 112 5.87 -22.18 11.32
C LEU A 112 5.09 -23.32 12.00
N LEU A 113 3.78 -23.48 11.74
CA LEU A 113 3.03 -24.62 12.24
C LEU A 113 3.56 -25.92 11.62
N PRO A 114 3.72 -26.98 12.41
CA PRO A 114 4.06 -28.28 11.85
C PRO A 114 2.97 -28.69 10.86
N ALA A 115 3.34 -28.93 9.61
CA ALA A 115 2.39 -29.34 8.59
C ALA A 115 1.78 -30.69 8.99
N PRO A 116 0.46 -30.88 8.87
CA PRO A 116 -0.20 -32.13 9.21
C PRO A 116 0.23 -33.28 8.29
N LEU A 117 0.86 -32.96 7.17
CA LEU A 117 1.38 -33.92 6.19
C LEU A 117 2.84 -33.60 5.92
N GLU A 118 3.72 -34.61 6.04
CA GLU A 118 5.16 -34.44 5.78
C GLU A 118 5.46 -33.85 4.38
N CYS A 119 4.62 -34.14 3.41
CA CYS A 119 4.79 -33.60 2.04
C CYS A 119 4.52 -32.09 1.94
N MET A 120 3.92 -31.47 2.94
CA MET A 120 3.64 -30.03 3.02
C MET A 120 4.61 -29.28 3.94
N GLN A 121 5.60 -29.96 4.48
CA GLN A 121 6.60 -29.33 5.33
C GLN A 121 7.63 -28.60 4.49
N PHE A 122 7.56 -27.27 4.49
CA PHE A 122 8.46 -26.40 3.74
C PHE A 122 9.70 -25.98 4.55
N PHE A 123 9.65 -26.08 5.87
CA PHE A 123 10.69 -25.60 6.76
C PHE A 123 10.97 -26.58 7.89
N GLU A 124 12.25 -26.73 8.19
CA GLU A 124 12.73 -27.30 9.44
C GLU A 124 12.97 -26.16 10.43
N ILE A 125 12.34 -26.20 11.59
CA ILE A 125 12.37 -25.11 12.57
C ILE A 125 12.91 -25.64 13.88
N ASP A 126 13.97 -25.00 14.33
CA ASP A 126 14.58 -25.24 15.63
C ASP A 126 14.08 -24.12 16.58
N TYR A 127 13.06 -24.45 17.37
CA TYR A 127 12.44 -23.51 18.30
C TYR A 127 13.33 -23.25 19.50
N ASN A 128 13.37 -21.99 19.95
CA ASN A 128 13.99 -21.66 21.23
C ASN A 128 13.00 -21.90 22.38
N ASP A 129 13.49 -22.25 23.53
CA ASP A 129 12.69 -22.51 24.74
C ASP A 129 12.45 -21.22 25.51
N TYR A 130 11.44 -20.45 25.13
CA TYR A 130 11.05 -19.22 25.82
C TYR A 130 9.99 -19.44 26.89
N SER A 131 9.27 -20.55 26.85
CA SER A 131 8.16 -20.85 27.77
C SER A 131 7.88 -22.33 27.83
N ASP A 132 7.53 -22.83 29.04
CA ASP A 132 7.08 -24.20 29.24
C ASP A 132 5.72 -24.51 28.57
N ASN A 133 4.95 -23.47 28.23
CA ASN A 133 3.68 -23.61 27.52
C ASN A 133 3.92 -23.59 26.01
N GLU A 134 3.57 -24.67 25.32
CA GLU A 134 3.78 -24.84 23.87
C GLU A 134 3.20 -23.70 23.04
N ILE A 135 1.97 -23.25 23.35
CA ILE A 135 1.31 -22.15 22.63
C ILE A 135 2.06 -20.84 22.85
N SER A 136 2.43 -20.56 24.10
CA SER A 136 3.18 -19.35 24.44
C SER A 136 4.55 -19.37 23.78
N ASN A 137 5.24 -20.51 23.84
CA ASN A 137 6.54 -20.69 23.20
C ASN A 137 6.46 -20.49 21.68
N TYR A 138 5.44 -21.05 21.03
CA TYR A 138 5.18 -20.84 19.61
C TYR A 138 4.98 -19.37 19.24
N ILE A 139 4.14 -18.65 19.98
CA ILE A 139 3.88 -17.23 19.76
C ILE A 139 5.16 -16.41 19.95
N MET A 140 5.93 -16.68 21.02
CA MET A 140 7.20 -15.98 21.30
C MET A 140 8.24 -16.22 20.20
N ASN A 141 8.39 -17.44 19.72
CA ASN A 141 9.27 -17.75 18.58
C ASN A 141 8.84 -17.05 17.31
N THR A 142 7.51 -16.95 17.05
CA THR A 142 6.99 -16.22 15.90
C THR A 142 7.36 -14.73 15.97
N PHE A 143 7.17 -14.10 17.14
CA PHE A 143 7.57 -12.71 17.32
C PHE A 143 9.09 -12.52 17.25
N ALA A 144 9.88 -13.42 17.82
CA ALA A 144 11.32 -13.39 17.72
C ALA A 144 11.79 -13.45 16.25
N LEU A 145 11.19 -14.31 15.43
CA LEU A 145 11.48 -14.38 13.99
C LEU A 145 11.22 -13.05 13.28
N LEU A 146 10.12 -12.37 13.63
CA LEU A 146 9.75 -11.09 13.02
C LEU A 146 10.70 -9.94 13.38
N THR A 147 11.49 -10.06 14.48
CA THR A 147 12.49 -9.05 14.83
C THR A 147 13.71 -9.07 13.91
N GLY A 148 13.95 -10.17 13.19
CA GLY A 148 15.13 -10.37 12.36
C GLY A 148 16.45 -10.40 13.13
N ASN A 149 16.40 -10.63 14.46
CA ASN A 149 17.60 -10.72 15.29
C ASN A 149 18.00 -12.20 15.44
N ASP A 150 19.12 -12.58 14.84
CA ASP A 150 19.62 -13.96 14.78
C ASP A 150 19.86 -14.57 16.17
N ASP A 151 20.16 -13.74 17.18
CA ASP A 151 20.44 -14.22 18.55
C ASP A 151 19.19 -14.75 19.27
N ILE A 152 18.02 -14.23 18.92
CA ILE A 152 16.75 -14.56 19.56
C ILE A 152 15.77 -15.27 18.63
N SER A 153 16.01 -15.27 17.32
CA SER A 153 15.15 -15.91 16.34
C SER A 153 15.30 -17.43 16.34
N PRO A 154 14.22 -18.19 16.14
CA PRO A 154 14.31 -19.61 15.86
C PRO A 154 15.07 -19.81 14.55
N LYS A 155 15.84 -20.91 14.47
CA LYS A 155 16.55 -21.25 13.24
C LYS A 155 15.59 -21.89 12.25
N VAL A 156 15.31 -21.20 11.17
CA VAL A 156 14.43 -21.65 10.09
C VAL A 156 15.27 -22.06 8.90
N LYS A 157 15.18 -23.32 8.51
CA LYS A 157 15.90 -23.87 7.34
C LYS A 157 14.87 -24.27 6.28
N PRO A 158 14.93 -23.71 5.06
CA PRO A 158 14.05 -24.15 3.98
C PRO A 158 14.36 -25.57 3.54
N ILE A 159 13.33 -26.41 3.38
CA ILE A 159 13.44 -27.77 2.88
C ILE A 159 13.25 -27.75 1.35
N GLY A 160 14.30 -28.08 0.62
CA GLY A 160 14.26 -28.19 -0.82
C GLY A 160 13.94 -26.88 -1.55
N PHE A 161 13.64 -27.00 -2.84
CA PHE A 161 13.35 -25.85 -3.70
C PHE A 161 12.04 -25.13 -3.33
N GLY A 162 11.02 -25.89 -2.87
CA GLY A 162 9.74 -25.33 -2.48
C GLY A 162 9.86 -24.39 -1.28
N GLY A 163 10.53 -24.84 -0.20
CA GLY A 163 10.77 -24.02 0.98
C GLY A 163 11.58 -22.77 0.69
N LEU A 164 12.65 -22.91 -0.12
CA LEU A 164 13.46 -21.76 -0.54
C LEU A 164 12.65 -20.74 -1.34
N SER A 165 11.79 -21.21 -2.25
CA SER A 165 10.94 -20.32 -3.05
C SER A 165 9.94 -19.56 -2.19
N VAL A 166 9.28 -20.22 -1.24
CA VAL A 166 8.34 -19.59 -0.29
C VAL A 166 9.06 -18.55 0.56
N TYR A 167 10.25 -18.85 1.04
CA TYR A 167 11.06 -17.92 1.84
C TYR A 167 11.39 -16.64 1.04
N ILE A 168 11.94 -16.79 -0.16
CA ILE A 168 12.33 -15.66 -1.03
C ILE A 168 11.09 -14.81 -1.39
N ILE A 169 9.97 -15.45 -1.75
CA ILE A 169 8.73 -14.73 -2.09
C ILE A 169 8.22 -13.96 -0.86
N GLY A 170 8.27 -14.56 0.33
CA GLY A 170 7.87 -13.92 1.58
C GLY A 170 8.69 -12.66 1.86
N GLU A 171 10.02 -12.74 1.76
CA GLU A 171 10.90 -11.58 1.94
C GLU A 171 10.63 -10.48 0.90
N ILE A 172 10.54 -10.85 -0.37
CA ILE A 172 10.25 -9.88 -1.43
C ILE A 172 8.92 -9.15 -1.17
N LEU A 173 7.87 -9.86 -0.78
CA LEU A 173 6.57 -9.28 -0.46
C LEU A 173 6.66 -8.33 0.74
N PHE A 174 7.38 -8.71 1.79
CA PHE A 174 7.58 -7.88 2.97
C PHE A 174 8.27 -6.55 2.62
N TYR A 175 9.40 -6.61 1.90
CA TYR A 175 10.13 -5.41 1.47
C TYR A 175 9.34 -4.56 0.48
N LEU A 176 8.55 -5.17 -0.41
CA LEU A 176 7.68 -4.43 -1.33
C LEU A 176 6.60 -3.64 -0.59
N ILE A 177 5.95 -4.23 0.42
CA ILE A 177 4.90 -3.56 1.22
C ILE A 177 5.49 -2.36 1.96
N ILE A 178 6.60 -2.57 2.69
CA ILE A 178 7.25 -1.51 3.46
C ILE A 178 7.85 -0.46 2.53
N GLY A 179 8.56 -0.87 1.48
CA GLY A 179 9.17 0.04 0.52
C GLY A 179 8.16 0.95 -0.16
N ASN A 180 7.02 0.40 -0.59
CA ASN A 180 5.93 1.19 -1.17
C ASN A 180 5.33 2.18 -0.17
N PHE A 181 5.17 1.79 1.09
CA PHE A 181 4.65 2.67 2.12
C PHE A 181 5.61 3.83 2.39
N VAL A 182 6.90 3.54 2.57
CA VAL A 182 7.93 4.56 2.80
C VAL A 182 8.05 5.50 1.60
N TYR A 183 8.11 4.95 0.39
CA TYR A 183 8.18 5.74 -0.84
C TYR A 183 7.04 6.75 -0.95
N ARG A 184 5.83 6.32 -0.64
CA ARG A 184 4.66 7.20 -0.67
C ARG A 184 4.70 8.29 0.38
N LYS A 185 5.12 7.96 1.61
CA LYS A 185 5.28 8.98 2.65
C LYS A 185 6.31 10.04 2.26
N ILE A 186 7.37 9.62 1.59
CA ILE A 186 8.37 10.54 1.05
C ILE A 186 7.77 11.36 -0.11
N GLU A 187 7.05 10.74 -1.04
CA GLU A 187 6.37 11.42 -2.15
C GLU A 187 5.38 12.47 -1.62
N ASP A 188 4.53 12.10 -0.66
CA ASP A 188 3.59 13.02 -0.02
C ASP A 188 4.32 14.21 0.64
N TYR A 189 5.41 13.95 1.36
CA TYR A 189 6.21 15.01 2.01
C TYR A 189 6.90 15.96 1.03
N ILE A 190 7.46 15.44 -0.08
CA ILE A 190 8.13 16.25 -1.10
C ILE A 190 7.11 17.09 -1.88
N THR A 191 5.92 16.55 -2.11
CA THR A 191 4.89 17.24 -2.90
C THR A 191 4.08 18.26 -2.10
N GLN A 192 4.19 18.25 -0.76
CA GLN A 192 3.63 19.26 0.13
C GLN A 192 4.55 20.50 0.32
N LYS A 193 5.81 20.42 -0.12
CA LYS A 193 6.75 21.55 -0.14
C LYS A 193 6.82 22.17 -1.54
#